data_fe2ec3f71e1fc238ea7125d71776bfb7
#
_entry.id   fe2ec3f71e1fc238ea7125d71776bfb7
#
_cell.length_a   1.000
_cell.length_b   1.000
_cell.length_c   1.000
_cell.angle_alpha   90.00
_cell.angle_beta   90.00
_cell.angle_gamma   90.00
#
_symmetry.space_group_name_H-M   'P 1'
#
loop_
_entity.id
_entity.type
_entity.pdbx_description
1 polymer ?
#
loop_
_entity_poly.entity_id
_entity_poly.type
_entity_poly.pdbx_seq_one_letter_code
_entity_poly.pdbx_strand_id
1 'polypeptide(L)'
;MPLSLIPTFWVMDLTNQSLNVVTLLALSLTIGILVDDAIVEIENIMRHLRMGKTPYQAAMEAADEIGLAVIATTFTLIAVFLPTAFMSGIPGKFFKQFGWTASFAVFASLVVARALTPMMAAYLLKPVVLAKDMPRWARSNRVTAAVWRWMTNQDEPAWLDTYQGWAAWCIRHRWITMIGAGLFFVGSLMLIPLLPQGFIPADDNSQTQVYLELPPGATLKQTVATAEHARVLVNGVKHVKSVYTTIGSGSAGSDPFAPQGAAESRKAALTIQLAPRGERPRKQVIENQLREVMSELPGVRSKVGLGGSGEKYILTLTGVDARAMLDAA
;
A
#
# COMPACT_ATOMS: atom_id res chain seq x y z
N MET A 1 0.93 -16.37 -13.36
CA MET A 1 1.52 -15.11 -12.92
C MET A 1 2.16 -14.29 -14.04
N PRO A 2 3.27 -14.69 -14.70
CA PRO A 2 3.84 -13.85 -15.77
C PRO A 2 2.82 -13.50 -16.87
N LEU A 3 1.97 -14.45 -17.23
CA LEU A 3 0.93 -14.27 -18.25
C LEU A 3 -0.16 -13.26 -17.89
N SER A 4 -0.37 -12.97 -16.60
CA SER A 4 -1.30 -11.92 -16.14
C SER A 4 -0.61 -10.56 -16.05
N LEU A 5 0.70 -10.53 -15.75
CA LEU A 5 1.46 -9.28 -15.62
C LEU A 5 1.81 -8.66 -16.98
N ILE A 6 2.11 -9.47 -18.00
CA ILE A 6 2.46 -8.95 -19.32
C ILE A 6 1.35 -8.07 -19.92
N PRO A 7 0.06 -8.49 -19.96
CA PRO A 7 -1.02 -7.62 -20.39
C PRO A 7 -1.16 -6.36 -19.53
N THR A 8 -0.88 -6.45 -18.23
CA THR A 8 -0.92 -5.30 -17.33
C THR A 8 0.13 -4.25 -17.72
N PHE A 9 1.37 -4.67 -18.00
CA PHE A 9 2.41 -3.75 -18.48
C PHE A 9 2.06 -3.12 -19.82
N TRP A 10 1.47 -3.89 -20.72
CA TRP A 10 1.02 -3.36 -22.01
C TRP A 10 -0.08 -2.29 -21.85
N VAL A 11 -1.04 -2.51 -20.96
CA VAL A 11 -2.07 -1.51 -20.66
C VAL A 11 -1.48 -0.29 -19.95
N MET A 12 -0.50 -0.47 -19.06
CA MET A 12 0.21 0.66 -18.43
C MET A 12 0.91 1.54 -19.48
N ASP A 13 1.53 0.94 -20.48
CA ASP A 13 2.15 1.66 -21.60
C ASP A 13 1.09 2.42 -22.42
N LEU A 14 0.00 1.79 -22.81
CA LEU A 14 -1.12 2.43 -23.51
C LEU A 14 -1.74 3.61 -22.75
N THR A 15 -1.74 3.56 -21.43
CA THR A 15 -2.28 4.62 -20.56
C THR A 15 -1.24 5.63 -20.12
N ASN A 16 -0.03 5.60 -20.72
CA ASN A 16 1.11 6.45 -20.39
C ASN A 16 1.45 6.47 -18.88
N GLN A 17 1.36 5.31 -18.23
CA GLN A 17 1.77 5.14 -16.85
C GLN A 17 3.22 4.72 -16.76
N SER A 18 3.97 5.32 -15.84
CA SER A 18 5.36 4.97 -15.60
C SER A 18 5.48 3.84 -14.57
N LEU A 19 6.52 3.03 -14.71
CA LEU A 19 6.96 2.10 -13.66
C LEU A 19 7.60 2.91 -12.53
N ASN A 20 6.90 3.05 -11.42
CA ASN A 20 7.36 3.78 -10.25
C ASN A 20 7.01 3.01 -8.96
N VAL A 21 7.41 3.55 -7.81
CA VAL A 21 7.20 2.89 -6.51
C VAL A 21 5.72 2.55 -6.27
N VAL A 22 4.80 3.42 -6.68
CA VAL A 22 3.35 3.24 -6.46
C VAL A 22 2.80 2.12 -7.35
N THR A 23 3.17 2.10 -8.64
CA THR A 23 2.75 1.04 -9.56
C THR A 23 3.38 -0.30 -9.21
N LEU A 24 4.65 -0.33 -8.76
CA LEU A 24 5.29 -1.54 -8.24
C LEU A 24 4.62 -2.04 -6.96
N LEU A 25 4.19 -1.14 -6.08
CA LEU A 25 3.41 -1.50 -4.89
C LEU A 25 2.06 -2.11 -5.28
N ALA A 26 1.35 -1.52 -6.26
CA ALA A 26 0.11 -2.07 -6.79
C ALA A 26 0.31 -3.49 -7.34
N LEU A 27 1.33 -3.69 -8.17
CA LEU A 27 1.67 -5.01 -8.72
C LEU A 27 2.04 -6.01 -7.63
N SER A 28 2.86 -5.62 -6.65
CA SER A 28 3.24 -6.48 -5.53
C SER A 28 2.04 -6.93 -4.70
N LEU A 29 1.10 -6.00 -4.43
CA LEU A 29 -0.13 -6.32 -3.71
C LEU A 29 -1.03 -7.26 -4.53
N THR A 30 -1.19 -6.98 -5.82
CA THR A 30 -2.07 -7.77 -6.69
C THR A 30 -1.52 -9.15 -7.00
N ILE A 31 -0.20 -9.36 -6.97
CA ILE A 31 0.42 -10.68 -7.21
C ILE A 31 -0.17 -11.76 -6.29
N GLY A 32 -0.37 -11.46 -5.00
CA GLY A 32 -0.99 -12.39 -4.06
C GLY A 32 -2.42 -12.78 -4.48
N ILE A 33 -3.19 -11.80 -4.94
CA ILE A 33 -4.57 -12.00 -5.42
C ILE A 33 -4.60 -12.80 -6.74
N LEU A 34 -3.66 -12.48 -7.65
CA LEU A 34 -3.54 -13.16 -8.95
C LEU A 34 -3.23 -14.65 -8.83
N VAL A 35 -2.53 -15.04 -7.77
CA VAL A 35 -2.23 -16.47 -7.50
C VAL A 35 -3.45 -17.21 -7.03
N ASP A 36 -4.26 -16.59 -6.20
CA ASP A 36 -5.39 -17.20 -5.54
C ASP A 36 -6.43 -17.73 -6.56
N ASP A 37 -6.76 -16.94 -7.56
CA ASP A 37 -7.65 -17.35 -8.66
C ASP A 37 -7.18 -18.63 -9.36
N ALA A 38 -5.86 -18.72 -9.64
CA ALA A 38 -5.28 -19.89 -10.30
C ALA A 38 -5.22 -21.12 -9.37
N ILE A 39 -4.96 -20.91 -8.06
CA ILE A 39 -4.92 -21.99 -7.07
C ILE A 39 -6.30 -22.61 -6.91
N VAL A 40 -7.33 -21.79 -6.74
CA VAL A 40 -8.71 -22.28 -6.57
C VAL A 40 -9.18 -23.06 -7.81
N GLU A 41 -8.87 -22.55 -9.03
CA GLU A 41 -9.20 -23.22 -10.28
C GLU A 41 -8.52 -24.60 -10.37
N ILE A 42 -7.21 -24.67 -10.13
CA ILE A 42 -6.44 -25.93 -10.19
C ILE A 42 -6.92 -26.91 -9.12
N GLU A 43 -7.16 -26.45 -7.90
CA GLU A 43 -7.64 -27.31 -6.82
C GLU A 43 -8.99 -27.95 -7.15
N ASN A 44 -9.91 -27.16 -7.73
CA ASN A 44 -11.20 -27.68 -8.19
C ASN A 44 -11.05 -28.72 -9.31
N ILE A 45 -10.18 -28.45 -10.30
CA ILE A 45 -9.86 -29.41 -11.37
C ILE A 45 -9.27 -30.69 -10.78
N MET A 46 -8.34 -30.59 -9.83
CA MET A 46 -7.75 -31.74 -9.17
C MET A 46 -8.78 -32.55 -8.38
N ARG A 47 -9.77 -31.90 -7.75
CA ARG A 47 -10.90 -32.56 -7.09
C ARG A 47 -11.70 -33.41 -8.09
N HIS A 48 -12.03 -32.88 -9.25
CA HIS A 48 -12.72 -33.60 -10.31
C HIS A 48 -11.90 -34.76 -10.87
N LEU A 49 -10.58 -34.59 -11.02
CA LEU A 49 -9.67 -35.67 -11.43
C LEU A 49 -9.66 -36.82 -10.40
N ARG A 50 -9.66 -36.50 -9.10
CA ARG A 50 -9.75 -37.51 -8.01
C ARG A 50 -11.08 -38.27 -8.01
N MET A 51 -12.14 -37.71 -8.60
CA MET A 51 -13.42 -38.38 -8.84
C MET A 51 -13.35 -39.42 -10.00
N GLY A 52 -12.21 -39.47 -10.72
CA GLY A 52 -11.98 -40.41 -11.82
C GLY A 52 -12.39 -39.89 -13.19
N LYS A 53 -12.61 -38.58 -13.34
CA LYS A 53 -12.91 -37.94 -14.61
C LYS A 53 -11.63 -37.79 -15.46
N THR A 54 -11.81 -37.72 -16.77
CA THR A 54 -10.69 -37.39 -17.67
C THR A 54 -10.24 -35.94 -17.45
N PRO A 55 -8.96 -35.59 -17.73
CA PRO A 55 -8.47 -34.21 -17.55
C PRO A 55 -9.31 -33.16 -18.27
N TYR A 56 -9.76 -33.46 -19.47
CA TYR A 56 -10.61 -32.56 -20.24
C TYR A 56 -11.98 -32.34 -19.56
N GLN A 57 -12.66 -33.40 -19.16
CA GLN A 57 -13.94 -33.32 -18.45
C GLN A 57 -13.79 -32.63 -17.10
N ALA A 58 -12.73 -32.96 -16.35
CA ALA A 58 -12.44 -32.34 -15.07
C ALA A 58 -12.24 -30.84 -15.19
N ALA A 59 -11.48 -30.38 -16.21
CA ALA A 59 -11.25 -28.96 -16.44
C ALA A 59 -12.53 -28.24 -16.85
N MET A 60 -13.34 -28.82 -17.73
CA MET A 60 -14.60 -28.20 -18.18
C MET A 60 -15.61 -28.04 -17.05
N GLU A 61 -15.85 -29.12 -16.28
CA GLU A 61 -16.84 -29.10 -15.20
C GLU A 61 -16.38 -28.25 -14.01
N ALA A 62 -15.08 -28.29 -13.65
CA ALA A 62 -14.53 -27.45 -12.61
C ALA A 62 -14.63 -25.97 -12.97
N ALA A 63 -14.30 -25.61 -14.21
CA ALA A 63 -14.40 -24.25 -14.68
C ALA A 63 -15.85 -23.72 -14.66
N ASP A 64 -16.83 -24.55 -14.99
CA ASP A 64 -18.24 -24.16 -14.93
C ASP A 64 -18.72 -23.98 -13.48
N GLU A 65 -18.33 -24.92 -12.58
CA GLU A 65 -18.77 -24.91 -11.18
C GLU A 65 -18.37 -23.64 -10.41
N ILE A 66 -17.13 -23.18 -10.57
CA ILE A 66 -16.62 -22.01 -9.82
C ILE A 66 -16.64 -20.72 -10.62
N GLY A 67 -17.03 -20.77 -11.88
CA GLY A 67 -16.91 -19.66 -12.81
C GLY A 67 -17.55 -18.37 -12.34
N LEU A 68 -18.79 -18.44 -11.88
CA LEU A 68 -19.52 -17.28 -11.40
C LEU A 68 -18.87 -16.69 -10.11
N ALA A 69 -18.37 -17.55 -9.23
CA ALA A 69 -17.74 -17.12 -7.99
C ALA A 69 -16.45 -16.33 -8.28
N VAL A 70 -15.58 -16.83 -9.17
CA VAL A 70 -14.33 -16.16 -9.55
C VAL A 70 -14.62 -14.83 -10.27
N ILE A 71 -15.60 -14.77 -11.13
CA ILE A 71 -16.02 -13.51 -11.78
C ILE A 71 -16.50 -12.51 -10.72
N ALA A 72 -17.36 -12.92 -9.80
CA ALA A 72 -17.90 -12.05 -8.76
C ALA A 72 -16.81 -11.50 -7.83
N THR A 73 -15.88 -12.34 -7.38
CA THR A 73 -14.75 -11.91 -6.53
C THR A 73 -13.85 -10.92 -7.26
N THR A 74 -13.52 -11.18 -8.52
CA THR A 74 -12.72 -10.30 -9.36
C THR A 74 -13.36 -8.92 -9.54
N PHE A 75 -14.66 -8.88 -9.90
CA PHE A 75 -15.37 -7.61 -10.04
C PHE A 75 -15.50 -6.87 -8.71
N THR A 76 -15.64 -7.58 -7.59
CA THR A 76 -15.62 -6.96 -6.26
C THR A 76 -14.29 -6.29 -5.98
N LEU A 77 -13.16 -6.91 -6.31
CA LEU A 77 -11.83 -6.32 -6.17
C LEU A 77 -11.65 -5.10 -7.07
N ILE A 78 -12.11 -5.17 -8.33
CA ILE A 78 -12.09 -4.03 -9.24
C ILE A 78 -12.94 -2.88 -8.67
N ALA A 79 -14.13 -3.17 -8.13
CA ALA A 79 -15.00 -2.17 -7.51
C ALA A 79 -14.36 -1.51 -6.27
N VAL A 80 -13.43 -2.16 -5.59
CA VAL A 80 -12.67 -1.60 -4.47
C VAL A 80 -11.51 -0.72 -4.96
N PHE A 81 -10.75 -1.17 -5.97
CA PHE A 81 -9.56 -0.45 -6.44
C PHE A 81 -9.89 0.68 -7.42
N LEU A 82 -10.86 0.50 -8.30
CA LEU A 82 -11.18 1.46 -9.35
C LEU A 82 -11.57 2.85 -8.84
N PRO A 83 -12.32 3.04 -7.74
CA PRO A 83 -12.61 4.36 -7.19
C PRO A 83 -11.36 5.16 -6.82
N THR A 84 -10.26 4.50 -6.43
CA THR A 84 -9.02 5.20 -6.10
C THR A 84 -8.38 5.86 -7.34
N ALA A 85 -8.68 5.35 -8.54
CA ALA A 85 -8.24 5.93 -9.81
C ALA A 85 -8.91 7.27 -10.15
N PHE A 86 -10.03 7.59 -9.50
CA PHE A 86 -10.78 8.83 -9.70
C PHE A 86 -10.61 9.84 -8.56
N MET A 87 -9.75 9.54 -7.60
CA MET A 87 -9.44 10.48 -6.52
C MET A 87 -8.80 11.75 -7.06
N SER A 88 -9.16 12.90 -6.47
CA SER A 88 -8.58 14.22 -6.78
C SER A 88 -7.61 14.68 -5.69
N GLY A 89 -6.90 15.79 -5.95
CA GLY A 89 -5.94 16.36 -5.02
C GLY A 89 -4.60 15.61 -4.94
N ILE A 90 -3.85 15.86 -3.87
CA ILE A 90 -2.54 15.22 -3.64
C ILE A 90 -2.65 13.69 -3.53
N PRO A 91 -3.60 13.11 -2.78
CA PRO A 91 -3.81 11.67 -2.77
C PRO A 91 -4.08 11.10 -4.18
N GLY A 92 -4.85 11.81 -4.99
CA GLY A 92 -5.16 11.37 -6.34
C GLY A 92 -3.95 11.25 -7.25
N LYS A 93 -2.92 12.09 -7.08
CA LYS A 93 -1.67 11.99 -7.86
C LYS A 93 -0.97 10.65 -7.66
N PHE A 94 -1.07 10.06 -6.46
CA PHE A 94 -0.50 8.75 -6.12
C PHE A 94 -1.47 7.61 -6.44
N PHE A 95 -2.70 7.70 -5.93
CA PHE A 95 -3.64 6.57 -6.01
C PHE A 95 -4.26 6.36 -7.38
N LYS A 96 -4.26 7.37 -8.26
CA LYS A 96 -4.75 7.21 -9.63
C LYS A 96 -4.00 6.10 -10.38
N GLN A 97 -2.67 6.12 -10.33
CA GLN A 97 -1.85 5.09 -10.98
C GLN A 97 -2.01 3.73 -10.30
N PHE A 98 -2.08 3.71 -8.96
CA PHE A 98 -2.33 2.51 -8.19
C PHE A 98 -3.66 1.84 -8.60
N GLY A 99 -4.75 2.60 -8.61
CA GLY A 99 -6.09 2.10 -8.91
C GLY A 99 -6.22 1.50 -10.30
N TRP A 100 -5.69 2.19 -11.31
CA TRP A 100 -5.67 1.66 -12.68
C TRP A 100 -4.82 0.40 -12.79
N THR A 101 -3.58 0.42 -12.30
CA THR A 101 -2.65 -0.72 -12.38
C THR A 101 -3.24 -1.96 -11.68
N ALA A 102 -3.76 -1.80 -10.46
CA ALA A 102 -4.37 -2.89 -9.71
C ALA A 102 -5.61 -3.46 -10.41
N SER A 103 -6.51 -2.59 -10.89
CA SER A 103 -7.73 -3.01 -11.59
C SER A 103 -7.44 -3.78 -12.87
N PHE A 104 -6.49 -3.32 -13.67
CA PHE A 104 -6.07 -4.03 -14.89
C PHE A 104 -5.38 -5.36 -14.60
N ALA A 105 -4.52 -5.40 -13.58
CA ALA A 105 -3.85 -6.64 -13.18
C ALA A 105 -4.86 -7.71 -12.76
N VAL A 106 -5.83 -7.34 -11.94
CA VAL A 106 -6.90 -8.22 -11.46
C VAL A 106 -7.79 -8.68 -12.62
N PHE A 107 -8.14 -7.77 -13.55
CA PHE A 107 -8.91 -8.14 -14.74
C PHE A 107 -8.15 -9.09 -15.68
N ALA A 108 -6.84 -8.82 -15.90
CA ALA A 108 -5.98 -9.72 -16.70
C ALA A 108 -5.87 -11.11 -16.06
N SER A 109 -5.85 -11.18 -14.71
CA SER A 109 -5.88 -12.45 -13.98
C SER A 109 -7.16 -13.25 -14.27
N LEU A 110 -8.30 -12.60 -14.23
CA LEU A 110 -9.58 -13.25 -14.55
C LEU A 110 -9.52 -13.91 -15.92
N VAL A 111 -9.04 -13.19 -16.94
CA VAL A 111 -8.93 -13.72 -18.30
C VAL A 111 -8.01 -14.94 -18.34
N VAL A 112 -6.85 -14.87 -17.68
CA VAL A 112 -5.90 -15.99 -17.62
C VAL A 112 -6.47 -17.17 -16.84
N ALA A 113 -7.07 -16.93 -15.69
CA ALA A 113 -7.66 -17.98 -14.86
C ALA A 113 -8.79 -18.70 -15.58
N ARG A 114 -9.65 -17.96 -16.31
CA ARG A 114 -10.84 -18.52 -16.96
C ARG A 114 -10.57 -19.13 -18.35
N ALA A 115 -9.53 -18.69 -19.05
CA ALA A 115 -9.23 -19.19 -20.39
C ALA A 115 -8.01 -20.11 -20.42
N LEU A 116 -6.88 -19.66 -19.88
CA LEU A 116 -5.60 -20.38 -19.98
C LEU A 116 -5.48 -21.50 -18.95
N THR A 117 -5.89 -21.29 -17.71
CA THR A 117 -5.70 -22.29 -16.64
C THR A 117 -6.48 -23.58 -16.93
N PRO A 118 -7.78 -23.58 -17.27
CA PRO A 118 -8.51 -24.80 -17.63
C PRO A 118 -7.96 -25.47 -18.90
N MET A 119 -7.60 -24.66 -19.91
CA MET A 119 -7.01 -25.20 -21.14
C MET A 119 -5.69 -25.91 -20.86
N MET A 120 -4.79 -25.27 -20.11
CA MET A 120 -3.51 -25.90 -19.74
C MET A 120 -3.72 -27.16 -18.88
N ALA A 121 -4.64 -27.12 -17.95
CA ALA A 121 -4.97 -28.27 -17.10
C ALA A 121 -5.51 -29.45 -17.94
N ALA A 122 -6.38 -29.20 -18.90
CA ALA A 122 -6.93 -30.23 -19.77
C ALA A 122 -5.89 -30.99 -20.59
N TYR A 123 -4.79 -30.32 -20.96
CA TYR A 123 -3.73 -30.92 -21.82
C TYR A 123 -2.47 -31.33 -21.06
N LEU A 124 -2.15 -30.66 -19.93
CA LEU A 124 -0.90 -30.92 -19.19
C LEU A 124 -1.10 -31.87 -18.01
N LEU A 125 -2.29 -31.92 -17.40
CA LEU A 125 -2.54 -32.80 -16.28
C LEU A 125 -2.74 -34.24 -16.74
N LYS A 126 -2.22 -35.17 -15.94
CA LYS A 126 -2.42 -36.60 -16.16
C LYS A 126 -3.59 -37.09 -15.29
N PRO A 127 -4.32 -38.15 -15.73
CA PRO A 127 -5.32 -38.77 -14.88
C PRO A 127 -4.73 -39.19 -13.54
N VAL A 128 -5.44 -38.91 -12.45
CA VAL A 128 -5.02 -39.31 -11.12
C VAL A 128 -5.22 -40.82 -11.00
N VAL A 129 -4.17 -41.54 -10.60
CA VAL A 129 -4.25 -42.98 -10.34
C VAL A 129 -4.97 -43.17 -9.01
N LEU A 130 -6.17 -43.71 -9.05
CA LEU A 130 -6.99 -43.96 -7.86
C LEU A 130 -6.44 -45.13 -7.04
N ALA A 131 -6.70 -45.14 -5.73
CA ALA A 131 -6.26 -46.21 -4.83
C ALA A 131 -6.79 -47.59 -5.27
N LYS A 132 -7.94 -47.65 -5.95
CA LYS A 132 -8.48 -48.88 -6.53
C LYS A 132 -7.63 -49.47 -7.65
N ASP A 133 -6.84 -48.62 -8.33
CA ASP A 133 -5.98 -49.01 -9.45
C ASP A 133 -4.58 -49.45 -8.98
N MET A 134 -4.42 -49.72 -7.67
CA MET A 134 -3.17 -50.18 -7.09
C MET A 134 -2.72 -51.47 -7.74
N PRO A 135 -1.53 -51.56 -8.35
CA PRO A 135 -1.04 -52.75 -9.03
C PRO A 135 -0.80 -53.89 -8.02
N ARG A 136 -0.93 -55.15 -8.51
CA ARG A 136 -0.80 -56.35 -7.65
C ARG A 136 0.49 -56.37 -6.85
N TRP A 137 1.61 -55.89 -7.39
CA TRP A 137 2.88 -55.82 -6.69
C TRP A 137 2.86 -54.85 -5.51
N ALA A 138 2.14 -53.72 -5.62
CA ALA A 138 2.01 -52.76 -4.54
C ALA A 138 1.04 -53.22 -3.43
N ARG A 139 0.13 -54.15 -3.73
CA ARG A 139 -0.76 -54.80 -2.73
C ARG A 139 -0.08 -55.87 -1.92
N SER A 140 1.06 -56.37 -2.38
CA SER A 140 1.73 -57.56 -1.80
C SER A 140 2.31 -57.32 -0.42
N ASN A 141 2.75 -56.11 -0.07
CA ASN A 141 3.40 -55.83 1.19
C ASN A 141 3.15 -54.38 1.65
N ARG A 142 3.18 -54.12 2.99
CA ARG A 142 2.99 -52.79 3.56
C ARG A 142 4.02 -51.78 3.05
N VAL A 143 5.27 -52.22 2.85
CA VAL A 143 6.36 -51.35 2.34
C VAL A 143 6.11 -50.95 0.89
N THR A 144 5.76 -51.89 0.01
CA THR A 144 5.45 -51.61 -1.40
C THR A 144 4.20 -50.73 -1.55
N ALA A 145 3.21 -50.93 -0.69
CA ALA A 145 2.03 -50.08 -0.63
C ALA A 145 2.37 -48.63 -0.19
N ALA A 146 3.27 -48.47 0.78
CA ALA A 146 3.73 -47.15 1.24
C ALA A 146 4.55 -46.44 0.15
N VAL A 147 5.47 -47.14 -0.52
CA VAL A 147 6.24 -46.61 -1.64
C VAL A 147 5.34 -46.18 -2.80
N TRP A 148 4.33 -47.01 -3.13
CA TRP A 148 3.36 -46.66 -4.18
C TRP A 148 2.53 -45.40 -3.83
N ARG A 149 2.02 -45.33 -2.57
CA ARG A 149 1.31 -44.13 -2.09
C ARG A 149 2.20 -42.90 -2.15
N TRP A 150 3.44 -42.98 -1.71
CA TRP A 150 4.41 -41.89 -1.79
C TRP A 150 4.69 -41.49 -3.23
N MET A 151 4.86 -42.45 -4.16
CA MET A 151 5.06 -42.15 -5.59
C MET A 151 3.85 -41.52 -6.26
N THR A 152 2.63 -41.85 -5.81
CA THR A 152 1.38 -41.31 -6.37
C THR A 152 0.89 -40.07 -5.64
N ASN A 153 1.65 -39.59 -4.64
CA ASN A 153 1.34 -38.42 -3.83
C ASN A 153 -0.08 -38.43 -3.21
N GLN A 154 -0.50 -39.63 -2.76
CA GLN A 154 -1.84 -39.85 -2.18
C GLN A 154 -1.89 -39.66 -0.67
N ASP A 155 -0.73 -39.47 -0.01
CA ASP A 155 -0.70 -39.23 1.42
C ASP A 155 -1.12 -37.78 1.70
N GLU A 156 -2.24 -37.61 2.37
CA GLU A 156 -2.66 -36.28 2.86
C GLU A 156 -1.67 -35.84 3.95
N PRO A 157 -1.28 -34.55 3.94
CA PRO A 157 -0.32 -34.05 4.92
C PRO A 157 -0.94 -34.12 6.33
N ALA A 158 -0.17 -34.61 7.31
CA ALA A 158 -0.61 -34.83 8.69
C ALA A 158 -1.23 -33.59 9.38
N TRP A 159 -0.89 -32.39 8.94
CA TRP A 159 -1.51 -31.16 9.46
C TRP A 159 -3.00 -31.04 9.09
N LEU A 160 -3.45 -31.72 8.04
CA LEU A 160 -4.84 -31.65 7.58
C LEU A 160 -5.80 -32.28 8.62
N ASP A 161 -5.41 -33.39 9.24
CA ASP A 161 -6.19 -34.01 10.31
C ASP A 161 -6.34 -33.06 11.52
N THR A 162 -5.27 -32.36 11.86
CA THR A 162 -5.28 -31.37 12.95
C THR A 162 -6.21 -30.21 12.61
N TYR A 163 -6.12 -29.69 11.37
CA TYR A 163 -6.99 -28.63 10.89
C TYR A 163 -8.47 -29.05 10.87
N GLN A 164 -8.76 -30.25 10.37
CA GLN A 164 -10.13 -30.80 10.38
C GLN A 164 -10.68 -30.93 11.80
N GLY A 165 -9.85 -31.36 12.76
CA GLY A 165 -10.20 -31.43 14.18
C GLY A 165 -10.58 -30.05 14.74
N TRP A 166 -9.81 -29.01 14.43
CA TRP A 166 -10.09 -27.63 14.83
C TRP A 166 -11.36 -27.08 14.17
N ALA A 167 -11.53 -27.31 12.89
CA ALA A 167 -12.73 -26.88 12.16
C ALA A 167 -13.98 -27.56 12.72
N ALA A 168 -13.93 -28.88 12.99
CA ALA A 168 -15.02 -29.61 13.60
C ALA A 168 -15.36 -29.11 15.02
N TRP A 169 -14.33 -28.75 15.81
CA TRP A 169 -14.52 -28.15 17.13
C TRP A 169 -15.22 -26.78 17.04
N CYS A 170 -14.78 -25.91 16.13
CA CYS A 170 -15.39 -24.59 15.88
C CYS A 170 -16.88 -24.74 15.49
N ILE A 171 -17.20 -25.66 14.59
CA ILE A 171 -18.57 -25.93 14.14
C ILE A 171 -19.43 -26.44 15.31
N ARG A 172 -18.89 -27.37 16.11
CA ARG A 172 -19.58 -27.93 17.28
C ARG A 172 -19.87 -26.88 18.34
N HIS A 173 -18.91 -25.93 18.54
CA HIS A 173 -19.02 -24.87 19.55
C HIS A 173 -19.32 -23.50 18.92
N ARG A 174 -20.32 -23.47 18.03
CA ARG A 174 -20.67 -22.28 17.23
C ARG A 174 -20.78 -20.98 18.02
N TRP A 175 -21.39 -21.03 19.21
CA TRP A 175 -21.55 -19.84 20.07
C TRP A 175 -20.22 -19.33 20.64
N ILE A 176 -19.35 -20.23 21.07
CA ILE A 176 -18.01 -19.86 21.56
C ILE A 176 -17.20 -19.23 20.44
N THR A 177 -17.25 -19.82 19.25
CA THR A 177 -16.56 -19.31 18.07
C THR A 177 -17.09 -17.94 17.65
N MET A 178 -18.42 -17.75 17.63
CA MET A 178 -19.04 -16.46 17.30
C MET A 178 -18.70 -15.37 18.33
N ILE A 179 -18.77 -15.70 19.64
CA ILE A 179 -18.41 -14.75 20.70
C ILE A 179 -16.92 -14.39 20.60
N GLY A 180 -16.04 -15.37 20.40
CA GLY A 180 -14.61 -15.16 20.23
C GLY A 180 -14.31 -14.27 19.02
N ALA A 181 -14.92 -14.53 17.88
CA ALA A 181 -14.79 -13.69 16.68
C ALA A 181 -15.33 -12.28 16.90
N GLY A 182 -16.47 -12.14 17.59
CA GLY A 182 -17.06 -10.85 17.95
C GLY A 182 -16.16 -10.03 18.89
N LEU A 183 -15.60 -10.66 19.91
CA LEU A 183 -14.64 -10.01 20.82
C LEU A 183 -13.36 -9.58 20.09
N PHE A 184 -12.84 -10.43 19.21
CA PHE A 184 -11.69 -10.07 18.39
C PHE A 184 -11.99 -8.90 17.47
N PHE A 185 -13.17 -8.87 16.84
CA PHE A 185 -13.60 -7.78 15.97
C PHE A 185 -13.73 -6.46 16.75
N VAL A 186 -14.43 -6.48 17.89
CA VAL A 186 -14.58 -5.29 18.75
C VAL A 186 -13.22 -4.82 19.27
N GLY A 187 -12.36 -5.73 19.69
CA GLY A 187 -10.99 -5.43 20.10
C GLY A 187 -10.19 -4.75 18.99
N SER A 188 -10.32 -5.23 17.74
CA SER A 188 -9.69 -4.62 16.57
C SER A 188 -10.21 -3.21 16.29
N LEU A 189 -11.50 -2.96 16.44
CA LEU A 189 -12.08 -1.62 16.30
C LEU A 189 -11.56 -0.66 17.37
N MET A 190 -11.35 -1.14 18.62
CA MET A 190 -10.80 -0.33 19.69
C MET A 190 -9.33 0.08 19.46
N LEU A 191 -8.60 -0.60 18.59
CA LEU A 191 -7.23 -0.21 18.20
C LEU A 191 -7.21 0.95 17.20
N ILE A 192 -8.30 1.21 16.46
CA ILE A 192 -8.33 2.25 15.41
C ILE A 192 -7.96 3.63 15.95
N PRO A 193 -8.50 4.10 17.11
CA PRO A 193 -8.14 5.43 17.64
C PRO A 193 -6.69 5.57 18.08
N LEU A 194 -5.98 4.45 18.32
CA LEU A 194 -4.55 4.45 18.70
C LEU A 194 -3.63 4.62 17.50
N LEU A 195 -4.14 4.44 16.27
CA LEU A 195 -3.36 4.62 15.06
C LEU A 195 -3.17 6.11 14.75
N PRO A 196 -1.94 6.54 14.40
CA PRO A 196 -1.72 7.91 13.96
C PRO A 196 -2.53 8.17 12.69
N GLN A 197 -3.37 9.20 12.73
CA GLN A 197 -4.20 9.59 11.60
C GLN A 197 -3.43 10.59 10.72
N GLY A 198 -3.31 10.30 9.44
CA GLY A 198 -2.68 11.18 8.46
C GLY A 198 -2.39 10.42 7.17
N PHE A 199 -2.50 11.13 6.04
CA PHE A 199 -2.18 10.58 4.73
C PHE A 199 -0.68 10.27 4.59
N ILE A 200 0.16 11.18 5.09
CA ILE A 200 1.61 11.00 5.17
C ILE A 200 1.93 10.86 6.66
N PRO A 201 2.45 9.71 7.12
CA PRO A 201 2.91 9.58 8.49
C PRO A 201 3.92 10.67 8.81
N ALA A 202 3.82 11.25 10.00
CA ALA A 202 4.79 12.25 10.43
C ALA A 202 6.20 11.66 10.36
N ASP A 203 6.99 12.18 9.42
CA ASP A 203 8.34 11.73 9.19
C ASP A 203 9.24 12.12 10.38
N ASP A 204 9.94 11.15 10.94
CA ASP A 204 10.89 11.36 12.03
C ASP A 204 12.34 11.31 11.51
N ASN A 205 12.61 11.99 10.41
CA ASN A 205 13.95 12.23 9.91
C ASN A 205 14.73 13.12 10.85
N SER A 206 16.06 12.95 10.87
CA SER A 206 16.94 13.81 11.65
C SER A 206 17.14 15.20 11.02
N GLN A 207 16.16 15.66 10.26
CA GLN A 207 16.18 16.96 9.59
C GLN A 207 14.81 17.63 9.66
N THR A 208 14.81 18.94 9.93
CA THR A 208 13.62 19.80 9.84
C THR A 208 13.97 21.13 9.21
N GLN A 209 12.97 21.91 8.82
CA GLN A 209 13.18 23.23 8.22
C GLN A 209 12.31 24.27 8.90
N VAL A 210 12.85 25.50 8.97
CA VAL A 210 12.11 26.68 9.38
C VAL A 210 12.15 27.65 8.21
N TYR A 211 10.97 28.04 7.75
CA TYR A 211 10.81 29.05 6.71
C TYR A 211 10.48 30.39 7.36
N LEU A 212 11.17 31.42 6.91
CA LEU A 212 10.96 32.80 7.35
C LEU A 212 10.51 33.62 6.16
N GLU A 213 9.45 34.38 6.33
CA GLU A 213 8.94 35.33 5.34
C GLU A 213 8.77 36.71 5.99
N LEU A 214 9.54 37.67 5.51
CA LEU A 214 9.49 39.05 5.96
C LEU A 214 8.38 39.81 5.19
N PRO A 215 7.92 40.93 5.75
CA PRO A 215 6.94 41.80 5.06
C PRO A 215 7.39 42.23 3.68
N PRO A 216 6.44 42.54 2.76
CA PRO A 216 6.75 43.12 1.46
C PRO A 216 7.59 44.39 1.59
N GLY A 217 8.62 44.53 0.76
CA GLY A 217 9.56 45.64 0.81
C GLY A 217 10.80 45.40 1.68
N ALA A 218 10.91 44.29 2.38
CA ALA A 218 12.12 43.94 3.13
C ALA A 218 13.33 43.82 2.20
N THR A 219 14.44 44.42 2.59
CA THR A 219 15.71 44.36 1.86
C THR A 219 16.46 43.07 2.18
N LEU A 220 17.33 42.62 1.27
CA LEU A 220 18.18 41.44 1.51
C LEU A 220 18.98 41.56 2.81
N LYS A 221 19.49 42.76 3.13
CA LYS A 221 20.24 43.02 4.35
C LYS A 221 19.42 42.77 5.62
N GLN A 222 18.13 43.16 5.61
CA GLN A 222 17.19 42.92 6.69
C GLN A 222 16.90 41.41 6.81
N THR A 223 16.69 40.72 5.68
CA THR A 223 16.45 39.29 5.68
C THR A 223 17.66 38.49 6.23
N VAL A 224 18.88 38.89 5.86
CA VAL A 224 20.12 38.31 6.41
C VAL A 224 20.19 38.50 7.91
N ALA A 225 19.94 39.70 8.42
CA ALA A 225 20.00 40.00 9.85
C ALA A 225 18.95 39.23 10.65
N THR A 226 17.73 39.14 10.12
CA THR A 226 16.65 38.34 10.75
C THR A 226 16.93 36.84 10.71
N ALA A 227 17.41 36.35 9.59
CA ALA A 227 17.77 34.92 9.48
C ALA A 227 18.93 34.53 10.41
N GLU A 228 19.90 35.42 10.61
CA GLU A 228 21.00 35.21 11.55
C GLU A 228 20.51 35.22 13.01
N HIS A 229 19.60 36.14 13.34
CA HIS A 229 18.94 36.13 14.65
C HIS A 229 18.17 34.83 14.89
N ALA A 230 17.37 34.40 13.93
CA ALA A 230 16.68 33.13 13.98
C ALA A 230 17.62 31.94 14.13
N ARG A 231 18.78 31.96 13.44
CA ARG A 231 19.82 30.90 13.55
C ARG A 231 20.37 30.81 14.96
N VAL A 232 20.64 31.95 15.63
CA VAL A 232 21.11 31.98 16.99
C VAL A 232 20.08 31.39 17.96
N LEU A 233 18.82 31.75 17.82
CA LEU A 233 17.71 31.21 18.61
C LEU A 233 17.56 29.69 18.43
N VAL A 234 17.58 29.22 17.18
CA VAL A 234 17.49 27.78 16.85
C VAL A 234 18.66 26.97 17.42
N ASN A 235 19.89 27.51 17.38
CA ASN A 235 21.06 26.84 17.98
C ASN A 235 20.96 26.69 19.52
N GLY A 236 20.14 27.51 20.19
CA GLY A 236 19.85 27.38 21.61
C GLY A 236 18.92 26.22 21.96
N VAL A 237 18.22 25.61 20.97
CA VAL A 237 17.31 24.49 21.19
C VAL A 237 18.07 23.19 21.33
N LYS A 238 17.75 22.40 22.37
CA LYS A 238 18.42 21.11 22.63
C LYS A 238 18.22 20.16 21.41
N HIS A 239 19.26 19.34 21.18
CA HIS A 239 19.28 18.34 20.09
C HIS A 239 19.45 18.89 18.67
N VAL A 240 19.68 20.19 18.48
CA VAL A 240 20.12 20.78 17.22
C VAL A 240 21.65 20.58 17.08
N LYS A 241 22.08 19.98 15.95
CA LYS A 241 23.53 19.76 15.66
C LYS A 241 24.10 20.84 14.76
N SER A 242 23.37 21.22 13.72
CA SER A 242 23.80 22.25 12.79
C SER A 242 22.61 22.91 12.11
N VAL A 243 22.79 24.17 11.72
CA VAL A 243 21.78 24.94 11.01
C VAL A 243 22.41 25.49 9.73
N TYR A 244 21.81 25.16 8.60
CA TYR A 244 22.16 25.70 7.29
C TYR A 244 21.12 26.70 6.86
N THR A 245 21.52 27.93 6.58
CA THR A 245 20.62 29.04 6.24
C THR A 245 20.73 29.36 4.75
N THR A 246 19.62 29.35 4.04
CA THR A 246 19.49 29.77 2.64
C THR A 246 18.63 31.03 2.58
N ILE A 247 19.10 32.07 1.91
CA ILE A 247 18.38 33.35 1.78
C ILE A 247 18.08 33.59 0.32
N GLY A 248 16.88 34.15 0.03
CA GLY A 248 16.43 34.41 -1.33
C GLY A 248 15.98 33.19 -2.10
N SER A 249 15.90 32.00 -1.46
CA SER A 249 15.35 30.82 -2.11
C SER A 249 13.84 30.94 -2.21
N GLY A 250 13.30 30.70 -3.40
CA GLY A 250 11.87 30.65 -3.65
C GLY A 250 11.20 29.38 -3.09
N SER A 251 11.66 28.91 -1.95
CA SER A 251 11.03 27.76 -1.28
C SER A 251 9.59 28.13 -0.90
N ALA A 252 8.67 27.69 -1.69
CA ALA A 252 7.26 27.87 -1.46
C ALA A 252 6.79 26.85 -0.42
N GLY A 253 6.80 27.21 0.83
CA GLY A 253 5.98 26.61 1.87
C GLY A 253 5.88 25.09 1.89
N SER A 254 4.89 24.64 2.55
CA SER A 254 4.59 23.28 3.03
C SER A 254 4.22 22.24 1.97
N ASP A 255 4.08 22.56 0.70
CA ASP A 255 3.74 21.59 -0.34
C ASP A 255 5.00 21.14 -1.11
N PRO A 256 5.46 19.88 -0.91
CA PRO A 256 6.61 19.35 -1.65
C PRO A 256 6.35 19.21 -3.16
N PHE A 257 5.10 19.33 -3.59
CA PHE A 257 4.68 19.22 -4.99
C PHE A 257 4.36 20.59 -5.62
N ALA A 258 4.38 21.68 -4.83
CA ALA A 258 4.24 23.02 -5.37
C ALA A 258 5.47 23.38 -6.18
N PRO A 259 5.31 24.03 -7.35
CA PRO A 259 6.45 24.57 -8.07
C PRO A 259 7.23 25.53 -7.17
N GLN A 260 8.55 25.43 -7.20
CA GLN A 260 9.39 26.40 -6.48
C GLN A 260 9.04 27.81 -6.95
N GLY A 261 8.62 28.65 -6.02
CA GLY A 261 8.32 30.05 -6.31
C GLY A 261 9.58 30.80 -6.77
N ALA A 262 9.38 31.93 -7.40
CA ALA A 262 10.48 32.82 -7.80
C ALA A 262 11.36 33.13 -6.58
N ALA A 263 12.65 33.31 -6.81
CA ALA A 263 13.59 33.74 -5.77
C ALA A 263 13.18 35.11 -5.25
N GLU A 264 12.92 35.23 -3.96
CA GLU A 264 12.50 36.49 -3.31
C GLU A 264 13.47 36.85 -2.18
N SER A 265 14.05 38.01 -2.23
CA SER A 265 15.02 38.48 -1.22
C SER A 265 14.46 38.59 0.19
N ARG A 266 13.11 38.59 0.36
CA ARG A 266 12.41 38.64 1.65
C ARG A 266 12.18 37.27 2.30
N LYS A 267 12.57 36.18 1.64
CA LYS A 267 12.39 34.80 2.15
C LYS A 267 13.72 34.18 2.56
N ALA A 268 13.68 33.42 3.65
CA ALA A 268 14.81 32.62 4.10
C ALA A 268 14.33 31.25 4.57
N ALA A 269 15.19 30.24 4.45
CA ALA A 269 14.95 28.91 4.94
C ALA A 269 16.15 28.45 5.80
N LEU A 270 15.86 27.96 7.01
CA LEU A 270 16.85 27.35 7.89
C LEU A 270 16.63 25.83 7.85
N THR A 271 17.57 25.11 7.31
CA THR A 271 17.60 23.64 7.34
C THR A 271 18.36 23.21 8.60
N ILE A 272 17.69 22.54 9.49
CA ILE A 272 18.16 22.17 10.82
C ILE A 272 18.45 20.69 10.84
N GLN A 273 19.69 20.32 11.14
CA GLN A 273 20.08 18.94 11.38
C GLN A 273 19.92 18.62 12.86
N LEU A 274 19.13 17.62 13.17
CA LEU A 274 18.86 17.15 14.52
C LEU A 274 19.77 15.99 14.91
N ALA A 275 19.89 15.71 16.20
CA ALA A 275 20.56 14.53 16.71
C ALA A 275 19.91 13.23 16.16
N PRO A 276 20.63 12.10 16.12
CA PRO A 276 20.09 10.81 15.73
C PRO A 276 18.88 10.40 16.56
N ARG A 277 18.01 9.56 15.98
CA ARG A 277 16.72 9.13 16.55
C ARG A 277 16.80 8.57 17.97
N GLY A 278 17.91 7.92 18.33
CA GLY A 278 18.12 7.33 19.67
C GLY A 278 18.51 8.32 20.76
N GLU A 279 18.94 9.54 20.40
CA GLU A 279 19.49 10.55 21.30
C GLU A 279 18.56 11.76 21.52
N ARG A 280 17.36 11.73 20.93
CA ARG A 280 16.40 12.84 20.98
C ARG A 280 14.96 12.39 21.14
N PRO A 281 14.07 13.24 21.67
CA PRO A 281 12.62 13.02 21.61
C PRO A 281 12.14 13.04 20.15
N ARG A 282 10.88 12.66 19.94
CA ARG A 282 10.26 12.69 18.61
C ARG A 282 10.40 14.07 17.97
N LYS A 283 10.66 14.12 16.67
CA LYS A 283 10.84 15.35 15.88
C LYS A 283 9.75 16.38 16.14
N GLN A 284 8.49 15.96 16.26
CA GLN A 284 7.34 16.83 16.53
C GLN A 284 7.49 17.64 17.83
N VAL A 285 8.10 17.07 18.88
CA VAL A 285 8.34 17.77 20.14
C VAL A 285 9.35 18.89 19.94
N ILE A 286 10.41 18.63 19.19
CA ILE A 286 11.43 19.63 18.87
C ILE A 286 10.84 20.72 17.96
N GLU A 287 10.04 20.35 16.97
CA GLU A 287 9.35 21.31 16.10
C GLU A 287 8.39 22.23 16.86
N ASN A 288 7.72 21.71 17.91
CA ASN A 288 6.89 22.56 18.78
C ASN A 288 7.75 23.57 19.56
N GLN A 289 8.90 23.14 20.10
CA GLN A 289 9.84 24.04 20.75
C GLN A 289 10.40 25.09 19.78
N LEU A 290 10.72 24.68 18.55
CA LEU A 290 11.14 25.62 17.50
C LEU A 290 10.03 26.63 17.15
N ARG A 291 8.76 26.25 17.14
CA ARG A 291 7.63 27.18 16.90
C ARG A 291 7.52 28.19 18.02
N GLU A 292 7.69 27.76 19.27
CA GLU A 292 7.65 28.64 20.42
C GLU A 292 8.79 29.69 20.35
N VAL A 293 10.01 29.25 20.11
CA VAL A 293 11.17 30.13 19.96
C VAL A 293 11.03 31.07 18.75
N MET A 294 10.48 30.57 17.63
CA MET A 294 10.26 31.42 16.43
C MET A 294 9.14 32.43 16.63
N SER A 295 8.19 32.25 17.55
CA SER A 295 7.15 33.22 17.87
C SER A 295 7.70 34.51 18.53
N GLU A 296 8.93 34.44 19.07
CA GLU A 296 9.60 35.60 19.65
C GLU A 296 10.13 36.59 18.60
N LEU A 297 10.17 36.21 17.30
CA LEU A 297 10.64 37.09 16.23
C LEU A 297 9.51 38.02 15.78
N PRO A 298 9.60 39.34 16.04
CA PRO A 298 8.54 40.28 15.69
C PRO A 298 8.50 40.52 14.18
N GLY A 299 7.29 40.60 13.63
CA GLY A 299 7.06 40.97 12.24
C GLY A 299 7.51 39.98 11.18
N VAL A 300 7.79 38.75 11.54
CA VAL A 300 8.22 37.67 10.62
C VAL A 300 7.18 36.56 10.64
N ARG A 301 6.73 36.11 9.49
CA ARG A 301 5.99 34.86 9.37
C ARG A 301 6.95 33.69 9.39
N SER A 302 6.86 32.84 10.41
CA SER A 302 7.66 31.64 10.53
C SER A 302 6.81 30.39 10.34
N LYS A 303 7.32 29.41 9.58
CA LYS A 303 6.73 28.09 9.42
C LYS A 303 7.78 27.04 9.79
N VAL A 304 7.41 26.09 10.63
CA VAL A 304 8.32 25.03 11.12
C VAL A 304 7.81 23.67 10.66
N GLY A 305 8.65 22.92 9.98
CA GLY A 305 8.39 21.56 9.50
C GLY A 305 8.74 21.36 8.03
N LEU A 306 9.07 20.12 7.65
CA LEU A 306 9.27 19.71 6.27
C LEU A 306 7.92 19.30 5.66
N GLY A 307 7.55 19.96 4.56
CA GLY A 307 6.49 19.50 3.66
C GLY A 307 5.17 19.12 4.30
N GLY A 308 4.33 20.05 4.72
CA GLY A 308 2.95 19.79 5.15
C GLY A 308 2.79 19.19 6.56
N SER A 309 3.84 18.71 7.20
CA SER A 309 3.75 18.14 8.55
C SER A 309 3.61 19.18 9.66
N GLY A 310 3.79 20.45 9.34
CA GLY A 310 3.71 21.57 10.29
C GLY A 310 2.38 22.32 10.31
N GLU A 311 1.52 22.13 9.32
CA GLU A 311 0.24 22.85 9.20
C GLU A 311 -0.92 21.89 9.39
N LYS A 312 -1.81 22.20 10.34
CA LYS A 312 -3.01 21.39 10.60
C LYS A 312 -4.03 21.46 9.47
N TYR A 313 -4.08 22.59 8.76
CA TYR A 313 -5.02 22.81 7.65
C TYR A 313 -4.34 23.64 6.57
N ILE A 314 -4.46 23.20 5.31
CA ILE A 314 -4.07 23.96 4.12
C ILE A 314 -5.34 24.16 3.31
N LEU A 315 -5.79 25.41 3.20
CA LEU A 315 -6.88 25.79 2.32
C LEU A 315 -6.27 26.29 1.00
N THR A 316 -6.53 25.57 -0.07
CA THR A 316 -6.10 25.96 -1.42
C THR A 316 -7.30 26.49 -2.19
N LEU A 317 -7.33 27.78 -2.43
CA LEU A 317 -8.31 28.43 -3.29
C LEU A 317 -7.79 28.42 -4.73
N THR A 318 -8.59 27.91 -5.65
CA THR A 318 -8.29 27.91 -7.07
C THR A 318 -9.42 28.59 -7.84
N GLY A 319 -9.07 29.54 -8.72
CA GLY A 319 -10.04 30.24 -9.53
C GLY A 319 -9.37 30.99 -10.68
N VAL A 320 -10.17 31.38 -11.66
CA VAL A 320 -9.71 32.13 -12.83
C VAL A 320 -9.65 33.66 -12.54
N ASP A 321 -10.46 34.12 -11.59
CA ASP A 321 -10.52 35.54 -11.20
C ASP A 321 -9.80 35.78 -9.85
N ALA A 322 -8.69 36.51 -9.91
CA ALA A 322 -7.88 36.85 -8.75
C ALA A 322 -8.61 37.71 -7.72
N ARG A 323 -9.55 38.59 -8.15
CA ARG A 323 -10.32 39.44 -7.24
C ARG A 323 -11.34 38.62 -6.45
N ALA A 324 -12.09 37.75 -7.14
CA ALA A 324 -13.03 36.86 -6.49
C ALA A 324 -12.35 35.88 -5.50
N MET A 325 -11.10 35.48 -5.78
CA MET A 325 -10.33 34.64 -4.85
C MET A 325 -9.87 35.40 -3.61
N LEU A 326 -9.50 36.70 -3.77
CA LEU A 326 -9.12 37.52 -2.62
C LEU A 326 -10.31 37.87 -1.72
N ASP A 327 -11.50 38.05 -2.29
CA ASP A 327 -12.73 38.31 -1.54
C ASP A 327 -13.24 37.08 -0.81
N ALA A 328 -12.85 35.86 -1.27
CA ALA A 328 -13.22 34.59 -0.66
C ALA A 328 -12.21 34.08 0.40
N ALA A 329 -11.02 34.70 0.45
CA ALA A 329 -9.94 34.32 1.38
C ALA A 329 -10.00 35.08 2.71
#